data_6969b6396a0094579e13799b0feaf595
#
_entry.id   6969b6396a0094579e13799b0feaf595
#
_cell.length_a   1.000
_cell.length_b   1.000
_cell.length_c   1.000
_cell.angle_alpha   90.00
_cell.angle_beta   90.00
_cell.angle_gamma   90.00
#
_symmetry.space_group_name_H-M   'P 1'
#
loop_
_entity.id
_entity.type
_entity.pdbx_description
1 polymer ?
#
loop_
_entity_poly.entity_id
_entity_poly.type
_entity_poly.pdbx_seq_one_letter_code
_entity_poly.pdbx_strand_id
1 'polypeptide(L)'
;MIAGAKRGKNEHKGLHSWHPYYAGFSESFVASVLQIEEAGPQSVVFDPWIGSGTTGIVCQKNNVNCIGADINPVMSYFAASKNKENISVLDNSGEELLRDITLGFNKIKNKINSLSGGVSVIEQLQWFYQSISEQFNNKMSLYEVNPIKAFFCSVLFNTIRNTFDVKQGSNPTWISKKLTINNIGFDLCLEYRKNYEKMSGQLRDFYSNSYSNANCTIFNVDSKKMMIDDSSIDLVISSPPYLTRIDYAVSTRLELEIVLGTDGYNSLRKRVMGTTTVPKFADAINPAWGALCLNVLSLVTSHNSRASSSYYLKNKIRYFYDAYNSMAEIYRVLKPGCSAYLVIQNSYYKEIEIPLYDIYCEMACSLGFSSSICVREDKVKTILGQINTKSKLYINDKHYFEKIIKVTK
;
A
#
# COMPACT_ATOMS: atom_id res chain seq x y z
N MET A 1 12.61 3.72 23.26
CA MET A 1 12.71 2.35 22.71
C MET A 1 11.71 2.22 21.54
N ILE A 2 12.10 1.65 20.39
CA ILE A 2 11.22 1.49 19.23
C ILE A 2 10.17 0.41 19.51
N ALA A 3 8.89 0.74 19.26
CA ALA A 3 7.79 -0.20 19.39
C ALA A 3 7.81 -1.27 18.27
N GLY A 4 7.17 -2.42 18.49
CA GLY A 4 7.06 -3.46 17.47
C GLY A 4 6.24 -3.00 16.26
N ALA A 5 6.69 -3.36 15.07
CA ALA A 5 6.01 -2.93 13.85
C ALA A 5 4.67 -3.66 13.63
N LYS A 6 4.52 -4.88 14.12
CA LYS A 6 3.31 -5.68 13.90
C LYS A 6 2.07 -5.06 14.52
N ARG A 7 1.06 -4.79 13.68
CA ARG A 7 -0.24 -4.31 14.15
C ARG A 7 -0.96 -5.33 15.01
N GLY A 8 -1.43 -4.90 16.18
CA GLY A 8 -2.24 -5.72 17.08
C GLY A 8 -3.68 -5.92 16.56
N LYS A 9 -4.39 -6.97 17.04
CA LYS A 9 -5.79 -7.22 16.65
C LYS A 9 -6.72 -6.05 16.99
N ASN A 10 -6.44 -5.33 18.07
CA ASN A 10 -7.25 -4.20 18.52
C ASN A 10 -7.09 -2.93 17.67
N GLU A 11 -6.03 -2.85 16.86
CA GLU A 11 -5.75 -1.71 15.97
C GLU A 11 -6.45 -1.83 14.60
N HIS A 12 -7.20 -2.92 14.35
CA HIS A 12 -8.04 -3.10 13.15
C HIS A 12 -9.42 -2.45 13.29
N LYS A 13 -9.50 -1.26 13.90
CA LYS A 13 -10.73 -0.50 14.13
C LYS A 13 -10.64 0.90 13.53
N GLY A 14 -11.77 1.60 13.47
CA GLY A 14 -11.83 2.99 12.96
C GLY A 14 -11.25 3.09 11.55
N LEU A 15 -10.36 4.04 11.31
CA LEU A 15 -9.76 4.30 10.00
C LEU A 15 -8.97 3.11 9.43
N HIS A 16 -8.42 2.24 10.30
CA HIS A 16 -7.70 1.05 9.85
C HIS A 16 -8.60 -0.08 9.36
N SER A 17 -9.90 0.00 9.62
CA SER A 17 -10.88 -0.98 9.14
C SER A 17 -11.39 -0.69 7.73
N TRP A 18 -11.10 0.48 7.15
CA TRP A 18 -11.60 0.87 5.83
C TRP A 18 -11.11 -0.02 4.70
N HIS A 19 -9.93 -0.63 4.87
CA HIS A 19 -9.42 -1.64 3.96
C HIS A 19 -8.69 -2.74 4.74
N PRO A 20 -8.93 -4.05 4.45
CA PRO A 20 -8.20 -5.14 5.07
C PRO A 20 -6.76 -5.21 4.51
N TYR A 21 -5.86 -4.45 5.10
CA TYR A 21 -4.45 -4.38 4.69
C TYR A 21 -3.58 -5.25 5.59
N TYR A 22 -3.00 -6.32 5.04
CA TYR A 22 -2.27 -7.34 5.80
C TYR A 22 -0.81 -6.98 6.13
N ALA A 23 -0.21 -6.05 5.40
CA ALA A 23 1.19 -5.67 5.54
C ALA A 23 1.40 -4.31 6.24
N GLY A 24 0.37 -3.79 6.91
CA GLY A 24 0.48 -2.51 7.61
C GLY A 24 1.15 -2.66 8.97
N PHE A 25 2.02 -1.72 9.29
CA PHE A 25 2.62 -1.61 10.63
C PHE A 25 1.69 -0.86 11.61
N SER A 26 2.06 -0.90 12.91
CA SER A 26 1.29 -0.31 14.01
C SER A 26 1.44 1.21 14.10
N GLU A 27 0.43 1.90 14.64
CA GLU A 27 0.56 3.33 14.97
C GLU A 27 1.66 3.57 15.99
N SER A 28 1.80 2.67 16.98
CA SER A 28 2.81 2.76 18.04
C SER A 28 4.23 2.69 17.50
N PHE A 29 4.48 1.92 16.44
CA PHE A 29 5.78 1.91 15.76
C PHE A 29 6.11 3.29 15.19
N VAL A 30 5.22 3.85 14.35
CA VAL A 30 5.44 5.18 13.76
C VAL A 30 5.63 6.24 14.85
N ALA A 31 4.75 6.28 15.85
CA ALA A 31 4.83 7.25 16.94
C ALA A 31 6.16 7.14 17.72
N SER A 32 6.64 5.91 17.98
CA SER A 32 7.92 5.71 18.66
C SER A 32 9.13 6.18 17.84
N VAL A 33 9.08 6.04 16.52
CA VAL A 33 10.14 6.56 15.63
C VAL A 33 10.10 8.08 15.59
N LEU A 34 8.92 8.70 15.46
CA LEU A 34 8.78 10.16 15.50
C LEU A 34 9.35 10.73 16.80
N GLN A 35 9.08 10.09 17.93
CA GLN A 35 9.59 10.51 19.24
C GLN A 35 11.12 10.38 19.35
N ILE A 36 11.70 9.28 18.85
CA ILE A 36 13.15 9.03 18.93
C ILE A 36 13.93 9.99 18.03
N GLU A 37 13.40 10.30 16.84
CA GLU A 37 14.00 11.24 15.89
C GLU A 37 13.59 12.70 16.17
N GLU A 38 12.87 12.96 17.28
CA GLU A 38 12.40 14.29 17.69
C GLU A 38 11.68 15.05 16.56
N ALA A 39 10.93 14.29 15.72
CA ALA A 39 10.22 14.86 14.59
C ALA A 39 9.11 15.81 15.07
N GLY A 40 9.09 17.03 14.55
CA GLY A 40 8.14 18.08 14.93
C GLY A 40 7.49 18.77 13.73
N PRO A 41 6.84 19.93 13.96
CA PRO A 41 6.03 20.62 12.94
C PRO A 41 6.81 21.07 11.69
N GLN A 42 8.13 21.21 11.80
CA GLN A 42 9.00 21.58 10.67
C GLN A 42 9.56 20.36 9.95
N SER A 43 9.43 19.16 10.53
CA SER A 43 9.91 17.93 9.93
C SER A 43 8.97 17.44 8.83
N VAL A 44 9.56 16.86 7.78
CA VAL A 44 8.85 16.18 6.71
C VAL A 44 9.19 14.70 6.75
N VAL A 45 8.19 13.88 7.08
CA VAL A 45 8.30 12.41 7.06
C VAL A 45 7.85 11.90 5.70
N PHE A 46 8.57 10.92 5.16
CA PHE A 46 8.22 10.31 3.87
C PHE A 46 8.00 8.80 4.01
N ASP A 47 6.95 8.30 3.34
CA ASP A 47 6.66 6.87 3.21
C ASP A 47 6.48 6.50 1.73
N PRO A 48 7.50 5.88 1.08
CA PRO A 48 7.47 5.51 -0.34
C PRO A 48 6.54 4.34 -0.68
N TRP A 49 6.01 3.64 0.32
CA TRP A 49 5.02 2.56 0.18
C TRP A 49 3.89 2.75 1.20
N ILE A 50 3.26 3.94 1.13
CA ILE A 50 2.29 4.42 2.14
C ILE A 50 1.13 3.44 2.39
N GLY A 51 0.80 2.59 1.42
CA GLY A 51 -0.25 1.59 1.54
C GLY A 51 -1.57 2.19 2.03
N SER A 52 -2.07 1.70 3.16
CA SER A 52 -3.32 2.20 3.73
C SER A 52 -3.20 3.50 4.54
N GLY A 53 -2.02 4.14 4.60
CA GLY A 53 -1.85 5.49 5.16
C GLY A 53 -1.56 5.57 6.66
N THR A 54 -1.00 4.52 7.30
CA THR A 54 -0.70 4.55 8.74
C THR A 54 0.29 5.66 9.10
N THR A 55 1.37 5.80 8.33
CA THR A 55 2.36 6.87 8.54
C THR A 55 1.70 8.24 8.48
N GLY A 56 0.86 8.50 7.46
CA GLY A 56 0.20 9.79 7.27
C GLY A 56 -0.70 10.19 8.44
N ILE A 57 -1.55 9.28 8.94
CA ILE A 57 -2.45 9.61 10.06
C ILE A 57 -1.71 9.79 11.37
N VAL A 58 -0.64 9.02 11.63
CA VAL A 58 0.16 9.18 12.85
C VAL A 58 0.96 10.48 12.81
N CYS A 59 1.54 10.84 11.66
CA CYS A 59 2.23 12.12 11.48
C CYS A 59 1.26 13.28 11.73
N GLN A 60 0.08 13.29 11.10
CA GLN A 60 -0.92 14.33 11.32
C GLN A 60 -1.36 14.43 12.79
N LYS A 61 -1.54 13.28 13.49
CA LYS A 61 -1.85 13.29 14.93
C LYS A 61 -0.78 13.94 15.79
N ASN A 62 0.49 13.78 15.40
CA ASN A 62 1.65 14.31 16.13
C ASN A 62 2.12 15.67 15.60
N ASN A 63 1.33 16.34 14.76
CA ASN A 63 1.66 17.64 14.15
C ASN A 63 2.97 17.62 13.36
N VAL A 64 3.21 16.57 12.58
CA VAL A 64 4.37 16.37 11.71
C VAL A 64 3.90 16.28 10.28
N ASN A 65 4.55 16.97 9.33
CA ASN A 65 4.19 16.90 7.93
C ASN A 65 4.58 15.53 7.33
N CYS A 66 3.76 15.05 6.43
CA CYS A 66 3.97 13.75 5.78
C CYS A 66 3.83 13.85 4.26
N ILE A 67 4.69 13.15 3.56
CA ILE A 67 4.54 12.83 2.14
C ILE A 67 4.43 11.31 2.05
N GLY A 68 3.44 10.83 1.30
CA GLY A 68 3.27 9.40 1.03
C GLY A 68 3.21 9.11 -0.46
N ALA A 69 3.71 7.94 -0.86
CA ALA A 69 3.60 7.48 -2.24
C ALA A 69 3.16 6.02 -2.31
N ASP A 70 2.35 5.69 -3.32
CA ASP A 70 2.06 4.31 -3.68
C ASP A 70 1.78 4.23 -5.18
N ILE A 71 2.30 3.19 -5.83
CA ILE A 71 2.05 2.94 -7.26
C ILE A 71 0.61 2.47 -7.50
N ASN A 72 -0.03 1.90 -6.47
CA ASN A 72 -1.41 1.42 -6.53
C ASN A 72 -2.39 2.56 -6.21
N PRO A 73 -3.16 3.07 -7.20
CA PRO A 73 -4.06 4.20 -6.97
C PRO A 73 -5.12 3.93 -5.91
N VAL A 74 -5.54 2.68 -5.72
CA VAL A 74 -6.50 2.32 -4.67
C VAL A 74 -5.89 2.51 -3.28
N MET A 75 -4.61 2.16 -3.08
CA MET A 75 -3.90 2.40 -1.84
C MET A 75 -3.69 3.90 -1.61
N SER A 76 -3.26 4.64 -2.65
CA SER A 76 -3.14 6.10 -2.59
C SER A 76 -4.48 6.77 -2.21
N TYR A 77 -5.61 6.28 -2.72
CA TYR A 77 -6.93 6.77 -2.32
C TYR A 77 -7.22 6.47 -0.84
N PHE A 78 -6.98 5.24 -0.36
CA PHE A 78 -7.18 4.92 1.05
C PHE A 78 -6.26 5.73 1.98
N ALA A 79 -5.04 6.03 1.57
CA ALA A 79 -4.14 6.89 2.34
C ALA A 79 -4.66 8.33 2.40
N ALA A 80 -4.94 8.96 1.25
CA ALA A 80 -5.39 10.34 1.15
C ALA A 80 -6.79 10.56 1.76
N SER A 81 -7.66 9.56 1.70
CA SER A 81 -9.01 9.66 2.26
C SER A 81 -9.05 9.88 3.78
N LYS A 82 -7.95 9.53 4.46
CA LYS A 82 -7.81 9.67 5.91
C LYS A 82 -7.21 11.01 6.35
N ASN A 83 -6.97 11.92 5.41
CA ASN A 83 -6.43 13.23 5.74
C ASN A 83 -7.41 14.06 6.58
N LYS A 84 -6.88 14.72 7.59
CA LYS A 84 -7.64 15.59 8.51
C LYS A 84 -8.38 16.71 7.78
N GLU A 85 -7.79 17.26 6.72
CA GLU A 85 -8.37 18.35 5.92
C GLU A 85 -9.74 17.99 5.31
N ASN A 86 -10.00 16.70 5.06
CA ASN A 86 -11.30 16.24 4.57
C ASN A 86 -12.44 16.59 5.51
N ILE A 87 -12.21 16.70 6.83
CA ILE A 87 -13.25 17.00 7.81
C ILE A 87 -13.91 18.34 7.49
N SER A 88 -13.10 19.37 7.24
CA SER A 88 -13.62 20.71 6.90
C SER A 88 -14.49 20.69 5.66
N VAL A 89 -14.11 19.95 4.60
CA VAL A 89 -14.90 19.83 3.38
C VAL A 89 -16.17 19.03 3.62
N LEU A 90 -16.10 17.94 4.39
CA LEU A 90 -17.24 17.11 4.71
C LEU A 90 -18.27 17.84 5.56
N ASP A 91 -17.84 18.71 6.48
CA ASP A 91 -18.73 19.50 7.33
C ASP A 91 -19.44 20.62 6.55
N ASN A 92 -18.75 21.25 5.58
CA ASN A 92 -19.29 22.36 4.83
C ASN A 92 -20.12 21.96 3.59
N SER A 93 -19.69 20.91 2.87
CA SER A 93 -20.26 20.53 1.56
C SER A 93 -20.42 19.03 1.35
N GLY A 94 -20.14 18.21 2.35
CA GLY A 94 -20.14 16.74 2.22
C GLY A 94 -21.48 16.16 1.75
N GLU A 95 -22.61 16.64 2.28
CA GLU A 95 -23.96 16.20 1.89
C GLU A 95 -24.33 16.65 0.46
N GLU A 96 -23.90 17.85 0.06
CA GLU A 96 -24.10 18.34 -1.30
C GLU A 96 -23.33 17.49 -2.31
N LEU A 97 -22.05 17.24 -2.05
CA LEU A 97 -21.19 16.38 -2.88
C LEU A 97 -21.78 14.96 -2.98
N LEU A 98 -22.23 14.38 -1.85
CA LEU A 98 -22.86 13.07 -1.84
C LEU A 98 -24.11 13.03 -2.73
N ARG A 99 -24.96 14.05 -2.64
CA ARG A 99 -26.16 14.19 -3.47
C ARG A 99 -25.80 14.29 -4.95
N ASP A 100 -24.82 15.12 -5.30
CA ASP A 100 -24.44 15.36 -6.70
C ASP A 100 -23.79 14.12 -7.33
N ILE A 101 -22.98 13.38 -6.58
CA ILE A 101 -22.41 12.10 -6.99
C ILE A 101 -23.53 11.09 -7.27
N THR A 102 -24.50 10.94 -6.37
CA THR A 102 -25.60 9.97 -6.53
C THR A 102 -26.54 10.35 -7.66
N LEU A 103 -26.82 11.64 -7.86
CA LEU A 103 -27.60 12.15 -9.00
C LEU A 103 -26.87 11.91 -10.32
N GLY A 104 -25.56 12.18 -10.39
CA GLY A 104 -24.72 11.90 -11.55
C GLY A 104 -24.74 10.43 -11.94
N PHE A 105 -24.55 9.53 -10.98
CA PHE A 105 -24.66 8.09 -11.22
C PHE A 105 -26.03 7.69 -11.77
N ASN A 106 -27.13 8.17 -11.17
CA ASN A 106 -28.48 7.86 -11.63
C ASN A 106 -28.76 8.39 -13.05
N LYS A 107 -28.24 9.57 -13.42
CA LYS A 107 -28.33 10.09 -14.80
C LYS A 107 -27.63 9.16 -15.79
N ILE A 108 -26.42 8.71 -15.49
CA ILE A 108 -25.66 7.77 -16.34
C ILE A 108 -26.44 6.45 -16.47
N LYS A 109 -26.88 5.87 -15.35
CA LYS A 109 -27.65 4.63 -15.31
C LYS A 109 -28.92 4.69 -16.16
N ASN A 110 -29.73 5.75 -16.02
CA ASN A 110 -30.97 5.93 -16.74
C ASN A 110 -30.75 6.08 -18.26
N LYS A 111 -29.71 6.87 -18.66
CA LYS A 111 -29.34 7.05 -20.07
C LYS A 111 -29.00 5.72 -20.72
N ILE A 112 -28.29 4.84 -20.05
CA ILE A 112 -27.82 3.57 -20.64
C ILE A 112 -28.89 2.51 -20.60
N ASN A 113 -29.71 2.42 -19.55
CA ASN A 113 -30.84 1.49 -19.49
C ASN A 113 -31.88 1.76 -20.62
N SER A 114 -31.92 2.98 -21.16
CA SER A 114 -32.75 3.31 -22.33
C SER A 114 -32.19 2.82 -23.67
N LEU A 115 -30.91 2.37 -23.70
CA LEU A 115 -30.19 2.08 -24.96
C LEU A 115 -30.02 0.59 -25.27
N SER A 116 -30.05 -0.33 -24.30
CA SER A 116 -29.97 -1.80 -24.54
C SER A 116 -29.81 -2.64 -23.26
N GLY A 117 -29.96 -3.95 -23.43
CA GLY A 117 -29.83 -5.10 -22.55
C GLY A 117 -28.88 -5.04 -21.35
N GLY A 118 -29.04 -6.02 -20.44
CA GLY A 118 -28.49 -6.06 -19.09
C GLY A 118 -27.04 -5.63 -18.92
N VAL A 119 -26.83 -4.62 -18.08
CA VAL A 119 -25.51 -4.05 -17.73
C VAL A 119 -24.88 -4.85 -16.61
N SER A 120 -23.59 -5.13 -16.72
CA SER A 120 -22.85 -5.82 -15.66
C SER A 120 -22.70 -4.95 -14.40
N VAL A 121 -22.56 -5.61 -13.24
CA VAL A 121 -22.33 -4.91 -11.97
C VAL A 121 -21.04 -4.08 -12.02
N ILE A 122 -19.99 -4.58 -12.65
CA ILE A 122 -18.72 -3.87 -12.77
C ILE A 122 -18.88 -2.56 -13.54
N GLU A 123 -19.63 -2.58 -14.66
CA GLU A 123 -19.92 -1.36 -15.42
C GLU A 123 -20.69 -0.32 -14.59
N GLN A 124 -21.68 -0.76 -13.81
CA GLN A 124 -22.39 0.15 -12.88
C GLN A 124 -21.47 0.79 -11.86
N LEU A 125 -20.51 0.03 -11.31
CA LEU A 125 -19.50 0.54 -10.36
C LEU A 125 -18.51 1.49 -11.04
N GLN A 126 -18.14 1.25 -12.30
CA GLN A 126 -17.33 2.16 -13.10
C GLN A 126 -18.06 3.48 -13.37
N TRP A 127 -19.35 3.45 -13.63
CA TRP A 127 -20.17 4.68 -13.77
C TRP A 127 -20.27 5.45 -12.47
N PHE A 128 -20.37 4.75 -11.33
CA PHE A 128 -20.35 5.41 -10.03
C PHE A 128 -19.01 6.10 -9.77
N TYR A 129 -17.90 5.42 -10.06
CA TYR A 129 -16.57 6.01 -10.00
C TYR A 129 -16.39 7.20 -10.96
N GLN A 130 -16.95 7.12 -12.16
CA GLN A 130 -16.98 8.24 -13.11
C GLN A 130 -17.73 9.43 -12.51
N SER A 131 -18.92 9.21 -11.95
CA SER A 131 -19.70 10.26 -11.30
C SER A 131 -18.93 10.96 -10.18
N ILE A 132 -18.20 10.19 -9.33
CA ILE A 132 -17.29 10.78 -8.34
C ILE A 132 -16.23 11.63 -9.05
N SER A 133 -15.59 11.10 -10.08
CA SER A 133 -14.48 11.78 -10.77
C SER A 133 -14.90 13.10 -11.41
N GLU A 134 -16.10 13.19 -11.94
CA GLU A 134 -16.66 14.39 -12.57
C GLU A 134 -16.82 15.55 -11.59
N GLN A 135 -17.06 15.28 -10.28
CA GLN A 135 -17.19 16.33 -9.26
C GLN A 135 -15.82 16.97 -8.90
N PHE A 136 -14.70 16.31 -9.22
CA PHE A 136 -13.37 16.72 -8.77
C PHE A 136 -12.39 16.97 -9.91
N ASN A 137 -12.88 17.50 -11.06
CA ASN A 137 -12.05 17.76 -12.25
C ASN A 137 -11.10 18.97 -12.13
N ASN A 138 -10.85 19.50 -10.94
CA ASN A 138 -9.93 20.61 -10.73
C ASN A 138 -8.47 20.17 -10.94
N LYS A 139 -7.68 21.05 -11.59
CA LYS A 139 -6.27 20.85 -11.93
C LYS A 139 -5.40 20.76 -10.66
N MET A 140 -5.24 19.57 -10.13
CA MET A 140 -4.13 19.24 -9.24
C MET A 140 -2.90 18.81 -10.06
N SER A 141 -1.75 18.73 -9.41
CA SER A 141 -0.57 18.10 -10.00
C SER A 141 -0.94 16.71 -10.56
N LEU A 142 -0.35 16.33 -11.68
CA LEU A 142 -0.68 15.08 -12.41
C LEU A 142 -0.64 13.82 -11.55
N TYR A 143 0.13 13.82 -10.47
CA TYR A 143 0.39 12.65 -9.62
C TYR A 143 -0.15 12.82 -8.20
N GLU A 144 -0.52 14.01 -7.77
CA GLU A 144 -1.05 14.26 -6.44
C GLU A 144 -2.50 13.81 -6.34
N VAL A 145 -2.83 13.11 -5.25
CA VAL A 145 -4.15 12.56 -5.00
C VAL A 145 -5.01 13.60 -4.27
N ASN A 146 -6.10 14.01 -4.87
CA ASN A 146 -7.07 14.90 -4.22
C ASN A 146 -7.72 14.17 -3.02
N PRO A 147 -7.55 14.66 -1.77
CA PRO A 147 -7.98 13.95 -0.57
C PRO A 147 -9.49 13.75 -0.45
N ILE A 148 -10.30 14.74 -0.85
CA ILE A 148 -11.76 14.61 -0.76
C ILE A 148 -12.30 13.69 -1.86
N LYS A 149 -11.76 13.73 -3.08
CA LYS A 149 -12.05 12.71 -4.11
C LYS A 149 -11.70 11.32 -3.59
N ALA A 150 -10.52 11.18 -2.98
CA ALA A 150 -10.05 9.91 -2.41
C ALA A 150 -10.99 9.40 -1.32
N PHE A 151 -11.56 10.30 -0.50
CA PHE A 151 -12.56 9.93 0.51
C PHE A 151 -13.79 9.31 -0.14
N PHE A 152 -14.42 9.97 -1.12
CA PHE A 152 -15.60 9.44 -1.81
C PHE A 152 -15.31 8.15 -2.60
N CYS A 153 -14.12 8.02 -3.19
CA CYS A 153 -13.69 6.76 -3.81
C CYS A 153 -13.53 5.63 -2.77
N SER A 154 -12.96 5.93 -1.60
CA SER A 154 -12.80 4.96 -0.51
C SER A 154 -14.14 4.51 0.07
N VAL A 155 -15.14 5.41 0.12
CA VAL A 155 -16.53 5.06 0.47
C VAL A 155 -17.09 4.05 -0.54
N LEU A 156 -16.88 4.27 -1.86
CA LEU A 156 -17.31 3.33 -2.89
C LEU A 156 -16.64 1.95 -2.72
N PHE A 157 -15.32 1.92 -2.52
CA PHE A 157 -14.58 0.68 -2.33
C PHE A 157 -15.01 -0.08 -1.07
N ASN A 158 -15.29 0.64 0.01
CA ASN A 158 -15.82 0.06 1.25
C ASN A 158 -17.23 -0.50 1.03
N THR A 159 -18.09 0.24 0.31
CA THR A 159 -19.43 -0.21 -0.07
C THR A 159 -19.37 -1.53 -0.85
N ILE A 160 -18.50 -1.62 -1.85
CA ILE A 160 -18.30 -2.83 -2.64
C ILE A 160 -17.92 -4.01 -1.74
N ARG A 161 -16.93 -3.83 -0.86
CA ARG A 161 -16.44 -4.91 0.02
C ARG A 161 -17.43 -5.34 1.08
N ASN A 162 -18.32 -4.47 1.51
CA ASN A 162 -19.37 -4.78 2.48
C ASN A 162 -20.59 -5.46 1.84
N THR A 163 -20.82 -5.21 0.55
CA THR A 163 -22.02 -5.66 -0.16
C THR A 163 -21.82 -6.96 -0.93
N PHE A 164 -20.63 -7.09 -1.56
CA PHE A 164 -20.35 -8.24 -2.42
C PHE A 164 -19.45 -9.26 -1.70
N ASP A 165 -19.65 -10.54 -2.00
CA ASP A 165 -18.69 -11.57 -1.58
C ASP A 165 -17.44 -11.49 -2.47
N VAL A 166 -16.46 -10.74 -1.97
CA VAL A 166 -15.18 -10.50 -2.67
C VAL A 166 -14.08 -11.47 -2.27
N LYS A 167 -14.30 -12.33 -1.26
CA LYS A 167 -13.29 -13.27 -0.76
C LYS A 167 -13.38 -14.59 -1.52
N GLN A 168 -12.22 -15.16 -1.84
CA GLN A 168 -12.12 -16.46 -2.48
C GLN A 168 -11.13 -17.36 -1.73
N GLY A 169 -11.65 -18.38 -1.05
CA GLY A 169 -10.86 -19.41 -0.38
C GLY A 169 -10.14 -18.91 0.88
N SER A 170 -9.15 -19.69 1.32
CA SER A 170 -8.39 -19.45 2.55
C SER A 170 -7.27 -18.39 2.42
N ASN A 171 -6.93 -17.96 1.20
CA ASN A 171 -5.93 -16.95 0.98
C ASN A 171 -6.57 -15.55 1.01
N PRO A 172 -6.28 -14.72 2.03
CA PRO A 172 -6.92 -13.43 2.21
C PRO A 172 -6.56 -12.39 1.14
N THR A 173 -5.52 -12.65 0.34
CA THR A 173 -5.08 -11.75 -0.73
C THR A 173 -5.70 -12.08 -2.09
N TRP A 174 -6.45 -13.16 -2.20
CA TRP A 174 -7.12 -13.56 -3.44
C TRP A 174 -8.58 -13.12 -3.42
N ILE A 175 -8.98 -12.39 -4.45
CA ILE A 175 -10.33 -11.85 -4.61
C ILE A 175 -11.05 -12.62 -5.72
N SER A 176 -12.36 -12.86 -5.53
CA SER A 176 -13.23 -13.49 -6.53
C SER A 176 -13.29 -12.65 -7.81
N LYS A 177 -13.30 -13.33 -8.96
CA LYS A 177 -13.58 -12.69 -10.26
C LYS A 177 -15.07 -12.46 -10.51
N LYS A 178 -15.92 -13.16 -9.76
CA LYS A 178 -17.38 -13.05 -9.88
C LYS A 178 -17.90 -12.29 -8.66
N LEU A 179 -18.60 -11.20 -8.92
CA LEU A 179 -19.35 -10.49 -7.90
C LEU A 179 -20.73 -11.14 -7.78
N THR A 180 -21.02 -11.68 -6.62
CA THR A 180 -22.36 -12.14 -6.25
C THR A 180 -22.97 -11.15 -5.27
N ILE A 181 -24.20 -10.73 -5.55
CA ILE A 181 -24.97 -9.86 -4.65
C ILE A 181 -25.61 -10.75 -3.60
N ASN A 182 -25.31 -10.51 -2.33
CA ASN A 182 -25.83 -11.31 -1.23
C ASN A 182 -27.26 -10.94 -0.81
N ASN A 183 -27.84 -9.84 -1.35
CA ASN A 183 -29.13 -9.33 -0.93
C ASN A 183 -30.09 -9.09 -2.10
N ILE A 184 -31.30 -9.64 -2.01
CA ILE A 184 -32.44 -9.29 -2.84
C ILE A 184 -32.89 -7.87 -2.46
N GLY A 185 -32.98 -6.95 -3.43
CA GLY A 185 -33.37 -5.54 -3.20
C GLY A 185 -32.21 -4.58 -2.92
N PHE A 186 -30.99 -4.92 -3.37
CA PHE A 186 -29.80 -4.09 -3.23
C PHE A 186 -29.96 -2.73 -3.92
N ASP A 187 -29.79 -1.64 -3.12
CA ASP A 187 -29.67 -0.27 -3.63
C ASP A 187 -28.26 0.26 -3.34
N LEU A 188 -27.48 0.43 -4.41
CA LEU A 188 -26.09 0.90 -4.33
C LEU A 188 -25.99 2.29 -3.71
N CYS A 189 -26.90 3.21 -4.03
CA CYS A 189 -26.89 4.57 -3.48
C CYS A 189 -27.17 4.59 -1.97
N LEU A 190 -28.09 3.74 -1.54
CA LEU A 190 -28.41 3.61 -0.10
C LEU A 190 -27.22 3.05 0.69
N GLU A 191 -26.60 1.98 0.19
CA GLU A 191 -25.43 1.38 0.86
C GLU A 191 -24.21 2.31 0.82
N TYR A 192 -24.03 3.06 -0.26
CA TYR A 192 -23.01 4.09 -0.38
C TYR A 192 -23.19 5.19 0.67
N ARG A 193 -24.44 5.71 0.86
CA ARG A 193 -24.76 6.69 1.89
C ARG A 193 -24.46 6.18 3.30
N LYS A 194 -24.87 4.96 3.65
CA LYS A 194 -24.56 4.35 4.96
C LYS A 194 -23.05 4.28 5.22
N ASN A 195 -22.26 3.91 4.22
CA ASN A 195 -20.80 3.87 4.37
C ASN A 195 -20.20 5.28 4.45
N TYR A 196 -20.73 6.25 3.72
CA TYR A 196 -20.35 7.65 3.84
C TYR A 196 -20.55 8.19 5.27
N GLU A 197 -21.74 8.01 5.85
CA GLU A 197 -22.06 8.44 7.21
C GLU A 197 -21.13 7.77 8.24
N LYS A 198 -20.93 6.46 8.12
CA LYS A 198 -20.02 5.69 8.98
C LYS A 198 -18.58 6.20 8.88
N MET A 199 -18.05 6.34 7.67
CA MET A 199 -16.64 6.68 7.46
C MET A 199 -16.36 8.14 7.81
N SER A 200 -17.28 9.08 7.52
CA SER A 200 -17.15 10.48 7.92
C SER A 200 -17.20 10.64 9.45
N GLY A 201 -18.07 9.91 10.14
CA GLY A 201 -18.08 9.85 11.60
C GLY A 201 -16.77 9.33 12.17
N GLN A 202 -16.27 8.23 11.68
CA GLN A 202 -14.98 7.65 12.11
C GLN A 202 -13.79 8.61 11.88
N LEU A 203 -13.81 9.40 10.81
CA LEU A 203 -12.75 10.39 10.54
C LEU A 203 -12.78 11.52 11.57
N ARG A 204 -13.97 12.05 11.86
CA ARG A 204 -14.15 13.08 12.89
C ARG A 204 -13.73 12.58 14.26
N ASP A 205 -14.18 11.39 14.66
CA ASP A 205 -13.85 10.77 15.95
C ASP A 205 -12.35 10.58 16.12
N PHE A 206 -11.65 10.15 15.05
CA PHE A 206 -10.20 9.92 15.09
C PHE A 206 -9.40 11.21 15.36
N TYR A 207 -9.84 12.34 14.82
CA TYR A 207 -9.17 13.62 14.97
C TYR A 207 -9.81 14.56 16.00
N SER A 208 -10.84 14.13 16.72
CA SER A 208 -11.60 14.98 17.66
C SER A 208 -10.72 15.70 18.70
N ASN A 209 -9.63 15.07 19.13
CA ASN A 209 -8.68 15.62 20.10
C ASN A 209 -7.34 16.06 19.47
N SER A 210 -7.28 16.26 18.15
CA SER A 210 -6.05 16.62 17.45
C SER A 210 -6.06 18.09 17.04
N TYR A 211 -5.14 18.88 17.58
CA TYR A 211 -4.92 20.30 17.22
C TYR A 211 -3.86 20.48 16.13
N SER A 212 -3.57 19.43 15.36
CA SER A 212 -2.52 19.46 14.34
C SER A 212 -2.93 20.29 13.12
N ASN A 213 -1.97 21.08 12.62
CA ASN A 213 -2.02 21.77 11.32
C ASN A 213 -1.09 21.11 10.28
N ALA A 214 -0.60 19.91 10.56
CA ALA A 214 0.32 19.20 9.68
C ALA A 214 -0.37 18.77 8.38
N ASN A 215 0.34 18.96 7.27
CA ASN A 215 -0.08 18.53 5.95
C ASN A 215 0.30 17.07 5.71
N CYS A 216 -0.54 16.36 4.95
CA CYS A 216 -0.24 15.03 4.46
C CYS A 216 -0.55 14.96 2.96
N THR A 217 0.49 14.98 2.14
CA THR A 217 0.37 14.93 0.68
C THR A 217 0.62 13.52 0.18
N ILE A 218 -0.29 12.97 -0.61
CA ILE A 218 -0.19 11.61 -1.16
C ILE A 218 -0.03 11.67 -2.67
N PHE A 219 0.98 10.96 -3.17
CA PHE A 219 1.24 10.83 -4.60
C PHE A 219 0.96 9.40 -5.10
N ASN A 220 0.33 9.30 -6.27
CA ASN A 220 0.20 8.02 -6.97
C ASN A 220 1.37 7.85 -7.95
N VAL A 221 2.52 7.41 -7.43
CA VAL A 221 3.78 7.26 -8.19
C VAL A 221 4.53 5.99 -7.79
N ASP A 222 5.46 5.58 -8.64
CA ASP A 222 6.36 4.45 -8.41
C ASP A 222 7.50 4.86 -7.46
N SER A 223 7.78 4.05 -6.44
CA SER A 223 8.85 4.26 -5.46
C SER A 223 10.26 4.37 -6.06
N LYS A 224 10.43 3.96 -7.30
CA LYS A 224 11.69 4.08 -8.05
C LYS A 224 11.87 5.43 -8.76
N LYS A 225 10.87 6.30 -8.73
CA LYS A 225 10.93 7.62 -9.37
C LYS A 225 9.97 8.58 -8.66
N MET A 226 10.47 9.22 -7.62
CA MET A 226 9.70 10.14 -6.80
C MET A 226 9.71 11.54 -7.37
N MET A 227 8.56 12.23 -7.26
CA MET A 227 8.41 13.65 -7.62
C MET A 227 8.68 14.52 -6.39
N ILE A 228 9.81 14.28 -5.72
CA ILE A 228 10.26 14.94 -4.49
C ILE A 228 11.66 15.46 -4.73
N ASP A 229 11.97 16.65 -4.25
CA ASP A 229 13.26 17.30 -4.41
C ASP A 229 14.38 16.54 -3.67
N ASP A 230 15.61 16.65 -4.16
CA ASP A 230 16.79 16.09 -3.53
C ASP A 230 16.98 16.70 -2.14
N SER A 231 17.39 15.87 -1.17
CA SER A 231 17.72 16.33 0.19
C SER A 231 16.65 17.23 0.84
N SER A 232 15.36 16.84 0.67
CA SER A 232 14.21 17.61 1.20
C SER A 232 13.50 16.89 2.36
N ILE A 233 13.79 15.61 2.61
CA ILE A 233 13.13 14.76 3.60
C ILE A 233 13.97 14.63 4.87
N ASP A 234 13.33 14.79 6.02
CA ASP A 234 13.96 14.68 7.33
C ASP A 234 13.95 13.26 7.89
N LEU A 235 12.96 12.45 7.53
CA LEU A 235 12.79 11.10 8.06
C LEU A 235 12.01 10.23 7.09
N VAL A 236 12.46 9.00 6.86
CA VAL A 236 11.68 7.99 6.13
C VAL A 236 11.22 6.90 7.11
N ILE A 237 9.92 6.56 7.07
CA ILE A 237 9.33 5.45 7.83
C ILE A 237 8.50 4.61 6.88
N SER A 238 8.90 3.36 6.60
CA SER A 238 8.19 2.53 5.63
C SER A 238 8.42 1.04 5.82
N SER A 239 7.67 0.25 5.06
CA SER A 239 7.85 -1.20 4.94
C SER A 239 7.85 -1.57 3.45
N PRO A 240 8.99 -1.92 2.86
CA PRO A 240 9.06 -2.40 1.48
C PRO A 240 8.14 -3.60 1.25
N PRO A 241 7.53 -3.74 0.06
CA PRO A 241 6.74 -4.92 -0.28
C PRO A 241 7.51 -6.22 -0.07
N TYR A 242 6.83 -7.25 0.46
CA TYR A 242 7.48 -8.52 0.77
C TYR A 242 7.83 -9.33 -0.48
N LEU A 243 9.00 -9.96 -0.46
CA LEU A 243 9.44 -10.81 -1.57
C LEU A 243 8.54 -12.04 -1.72
N THR A 244 7.75 -12.10 -2.77
CA THR A 244 6.92 -13.24 -3.22
C THR A 244 5.82 -13.71 -2.25
N ARG A 245 5.42 -12.92 -1.26
CA ARG A 245 4.38 -13.30 -0.29
C ARG A 245 3.00 -12.81 -0.62
N ILE A 246 2.89 -11.57 -1.08
CA ILE A 246 1.61 -10.89 -1.33
C ILE A 246 1.69 -10.26 -2.71
N ASP A 247 0.73 -10.59 -3.58
CA ASP A 247 0.52 -9.84 -4.82
C ASP A 247 -0.44 -8.68 -4.50
N TYR A 248 0.11 -7.52 -4.21
CA TYR A 248 -0.63 -6.35 -3.75
C TYR A 248 -1.66 -5.86 -4.76
N ALA A 249 -1.41 -6.03 -6.07
CA ALA A 249 -2.38 -5.70 -7.10
C ALA A 249 -3.58 -6.66 -7.10
N VAL A 250 -3.36 -7.95 -6.80
CA VAL A 250 -4.44 -8.94 -6.71
C VAL A 250 -5.37 -8.67 -5.53
N SER A 251 -4.83 -8.19 -4.41
CA SER A 251 -5.63 -7.88 -3.22
C SER A 251 -6.63 -6.73 -3.41
N THR A 252 -6.36 -5.86 -4.38
CA THR A 252 -7.20 -4.71 -4.76
C THR A 252 -7.71 -4.79 -6.20
N ARG A 253 -7.73 -5.99 -6.78
CA ARG A 253 -8.05 -6.18 -8.19
C ARG A 253 -9.38 -5.56 -8.59
N LEU A 254 -10.42 -5.76 -7.79
CA LEU A 254 -11.77 -5.29 -8.11
C LEU A 254 -11.82 -3.77 -8.20
N GLU A 255 -11.28 -3.09 -7.20
CA GLU A 255 -11.20 -1.64 -7.16
C GLU A 255 -10.31 -1.11 -8.30
N LEU A 256 -9.20 -1.80 -8.61
CA LEU A 256 -8.33 -1.43 -9.72
C LEU A 256 -9.01 -1.60 -11.08
N GLU A 257 -9.81 -2.63 -11.28
CA GLU A 257 -10.60 -2.81 -12.52
C GLU A 257 -11.68 -1.72 -12.67
N ILE A 258 -12.22 -1.22 -11.56
CA ILE A 258 -13.16 -0.09 -11.56
C ILE A 258 -12.43 1.22 -11.93
N VAL A 259 -11.27 1.47 -11.36
CA VAL A 259 -10.51 2.72 -11.55
C VAL A 259 -9.78 2.76 -12.89
N LEU A 260 -9.16 1.66 -13.30
CA LEU A 260 -8.23 1.58 -14.44
C LEU A 260 -8.74 0.74 -15.62
N GLY A 261 -9.83 0.01 -15.43
CA GLY A 261 -10.22 -1.06 -16.35
C GLY A 261 -9.29 -2.29 -16.27
N THR A 262 -9.65 -3.34 -16.98
CA THR A 262 -8.89 -4.62 -16.98
C THR A 262 -7.47 -4.46 -17.52
N ASP A 263 -7.28 -3.68 -18.58
CA ASP A 263 -5.96 -3.48 -19.18
C ASP A 263 -5.05 -2.65 -18.28
N GLY A 264 -5.59 -1.60 -17.65
CA GLY A 264 -4.87 -0.79 -16.68
C GLY A 264 -4.46 -1.60 -15.45
N TYR A 265 -5.35 -2.45 -14.92
CA TYR A 265 -5.01 -3.41 -13.86
C TYR A 265 -3.86 -4.34 -14.27
N ASN A 266 -3.94 -4.95 -15.45
CA ASN A 266 -2.91 -5.86 -15.94
C ASN A 266 -1.56 -5.16 -16.14
N SER A 267 -1.56 -3.92 -16.60
CA SER A 267 -0.38 -3.07 -16.75
C SER A 267 0.24 -2.73 -15.40
N LEU A 268 -0.57 -2.26 -14.45
CA LEU A 268 -0.12 -1.93 -13.09
C LEU A 268 0.49 -3.16 -12.40
N ARG A 269 -0.18 -4.32 -12.46
CA ARG A 269 0.28 -5.54 -11.82
C ARG A 269 1.69 -5.96 -12.25
N LYS A 270 2.08 -5.70 -13.49
CA LYS A 270 3.45 -5.96 -13.98
C LYS A 270 4.50 -5.04 -13.37
N ARG A 271 4.10 -3.90 -12.82
CA ARG A 271 4.98 -2.84 -12.29
C ARG A 271 5.11 -2.87 -10.78
N VAL A 272 4.14 -3.47 -10.07
CA VAL A 272 4.15 -3.54 -8.61
C VAL A 272 5.31 -4.41 -8.13
N MET A 273 6.10 -3.88 -7.20
CA MET A 273 7.18 -4.62 -6.53
C MET A 273 6.64 -5.86 -5.81
N GLY A 274 7.35 -6.99 -5.91
CA GLY A 274 6.93 -8.25 -5.29
C GLY A 274 5.83 -9.01 -6.05
N THR A 275 5.41 -8.52 -7.22
CA THR A 275 4.41 -9.21 -8.07
C THR A 275 4.87 -10.62 -8.45
N THR A 276 3.91 -11.52 -8.62
CA THR A 276 4.15 -12.86 -9.17
C THR A 276 4.23 -12.87 -10.71
N THR A 277 3.97 -11.74 -11.36
CA THR A 277 4.07 -11.60 -12.82
C THR A 277 5.54 -11.38 -13.20
N VAL A 278 6.09 -12.28 -14.00
CA VAL A 278 7.51 -12.25 -14.41
C VAL A 278 7.65 -11.71 -15.82
N PRO A 279 8.57 -10.77 -16.10
CA PRO A 279 8.82 -10.26 -17.44
C PRO A 279 9.41 -11.33 -18.36
N LYS A 280 9.25 -11.13 -19.68
CA LYS A 280 9.82 -12.05 -20.68
C LYS A 280 11.34 -12.12 -20.55
N PHE A 281 11.99 -10.98 -20.35
CA PHE A 281 13.44 -10.86 -20.12
C PHE A 281 13.68 -10.43 -18.68
N ALA A 282 14.76 -10.92 -18.07
CA ALA A 282 15.18 -10.46 -16.75
C ALA A 282 15.91 -9.12 -16.86
N ASP A 283 15.81 -8.30 -15.81
CA ASP A 283 16.67 -7.14 -15.64
C ASP A 283 18.14 -7.62 -15.49
N ALA A 284 19.12 -6.74 -15.77
CA ALA A 284 20.53 -7.07 -15.56
C ALA A 284 20.82 -7.18 -14.05
N ILE A 285 21.59 -8.20 -13.67
CA ILE A 285 22.08 -8.34 -12.30
C ILE A 285 23.13 -7.25 -12.04
N ASN A 286 22.92 -6.47 -10.98
CA ASN A 286 23.83 -5.38 -10.61
C ASN A 286 24.72 -5.82 -9.42
N PRO A 287 26.07 -5.80 -9.56
CA PRO A 287 26.98 -6.11 -8.45
C PRO A 287 26.77 -5.23 -7.20
N ALA A 288 26.26 -4.02 -7.36
CA ALA A 288 25.93 -3.10 -6.26
C ALA A 288 24.79 -3.57 -5.36
N TRP A 289 24.09 -4.66 -5.71
CA TRP A 289 23.11 -5.29 -4.81
C TRP A 289 23.75 -6.02 -3.63
N GLY A 290 25.06 -6.21 -3.65
CA GLY A 290 25.85 -6.81 -2.59
C GLY A 290 26.10 -8.32 -2.77
N ALA A 291 27.09 -8.81 -2.04
CA ALA A 291 27.55 -10.20 -2.14
C ALA A 291 26.50 -11.22 -1.72
N LEU A 292 25.72 -10.93 -0.67
CA LEU A 292 24.64 -11.80 -0.19
C LEU A 292 23.53 -11.95 -1.23
N CYS A 293 23.15 -10.84 -1.88
CA CYS A 293 22.17 -10.89 -2.97
C CYS A 293 22.64 -11.77 -4.11
N LEU A 294 23.88 -11.58 -4.58
CA LEU A 294 24.47 -12.36 -5.67
C LEU A 294 24.57 -13.85 -5.31
N ASN A 295 24.94 -14.17 -4.07
CA ASN A 295 24.98 -15.55 -3.58
C ASN A 295 23.57 -16.19 -3.59
N VAL A 296 22.55 -15.50 -3.09
CA VAL A 296 21.16 -15.98 -3.15
C VAL A 296 20.72 -16.26 -4.58
N LEU A 297 21.01 -15.35 -5.53
CA LEU A 297 20.69 -15.56 -6.95
C LEU A 297 21.40 -16.78 -7.53
N SER A 298 22.66 -17.01 -7.17
CA SER A 298 23.43 -18.20 -7.55
C SER A 298 22.81 -19.48 -7.01
N LEU A 299 22.46 -19.52 -5.71
CA LEU A 299 21.81 -20.66 -5.08
C LEU A 299 20.43 -20.96 -5.71
N VAL A 300 19.65 -19.94 -6.02
CA VAL A 300 18.37 -20.10 -6.73
C VAL A 300 18.59 -20.65 -8.14
N THR A 301 19.62 -20.19 -8.85
CA THR A 301 19.93 -20.63 -10.21
C THR A 301 20.32 -22.11 -10.25
N SER A 302 21.13 -22.57 -9.31
CA SER A 302 21.64 -23.95 -9.23
C SER A 302 20.67 -24.95 -8.58
N HIS A 303 19.57 -24.46 -8.01
CA HIS A 303 18.61 -25.32 -7.31
C HIS A 303 17.85 -26.25 -8.25
N ASN A 304 17.74 -27.54 -7.91
CA ASN A 304 17.18 -28.61 -8.75
C ASN A 304 15.66 -28.54 -8.97
N SER A 305 14.93 -27.62 -8.31
CA SER A 305 13.48 -27.55 -8.46
C SER A 305 13.07 -26.94 -9.81
N ARG A 306 11.92 -27.39 -10.32
CA ARG A 306 11.37 -26.92 -11.59
C ARG A 306 11.28 -25.37 -11.62
N ALA A 307 11.73 -24.78 -12.72
CA ALA A 307 11.68 -23.36 -13.01
C ALA A 307 12.55 -22.45 -12.10
N SER A 308 13.50 -23.02 -11.33
CA SER A 308 14.43 -22.25 -10.47
C SER A 308 15.24 -21.26 -11.28
N SER A 309 15.96 -21.74 -12.30
CA SER A 309 16.81 -20.93 -13.19
C SER A 309 16.03 -20.05 -14.19
N SER A 310 14.72 -20.12 -14.22
CA SER A 310 13.87 -19.37 -15.17
C SER A 310 12.89 -18.44 -14.44
N TYR A 311 11.71 -18.92 -14.10
CA TYR A 311 10.66 -18.10 -13.49
C TYR A 311 11.10 -17.52 -12.13
N TYR A 312 11.59 -18.38 -11.22
CA TYR A 312 11.90 -17.93 -9.87
C TYR A 312 13.13 -17.02 -9.82
N LEU A 313 14.14 -17.28 -10.63
CA LEU A 313 15.31 -16.41 -10.76
C LEU A 313 14.90 -15.03 -11.26
N LYS A 314 14.14 -14.94 -12.37
CA LYS A 314 13.65 -13.67 -12.92
C LYS A 314 12.82 -12.88 -11.91
N ASN A 315 11.98 -13.57 -11.14
CA ASN A 315 11.19 -12.94 -10.09
C ASN A 315 12.07 -12.31 -8.98
N LYS A 316 13.15 -13.00 -8.58
CA LYS A 316 14.10 -12.47 -7.59
C LYS A 316 14.91 -11.29 -8.14
N ILE A 317 15.43 -11.42 -9.37
CA ILE A 317 16.16 -10.34 -10.05
C ILE A 317 15.29 -9.08 -10.12
N ARG A 318 14.01 -9.22 -10.53
CA ARG A 318 13.09 -8.10 -10.60
C ARG A 318 12.85 -7.45 -9.24
N TYR A 319 12.67 -8.26 -8.19
CA TYR A 319 12.49 -7.73 -6.84
C TYR A 319 13.70 -6.93 -6.37
N PHE A 320 14.91 -7.46 -6.52
CA PHE A 320 16.13 -6.77 -6.10
C PHE A 320 16.42 -5.52 -6.94
N TYR A 321 16.11 -5.55 -8.23
CA TYR A 321 16.13 -4.36 -9.08
C TYR A 321 15.21 -3.26 -8.54
N ASP A 322 13.96 -3.60 -8.22
CA ASP A 322 12.98 -2.65 -7.69
C ASP A 322 13.41 -2.14 -6.30
N ALA A 323 13.90 -3.02 -5.43
CA ALA A 323 14.37 -2.67 -4.09
C ALA A 323 15.55 -1.68 -4.14
N TYR A 324 16.57 -1.98 -4.93
CA TYR A 324 17.76 -1.15 -5.06
C TYR A 324 17.44 0.24 -5.60
N ASN A 325 16.63 0.34 -6.67
CA ASN A 325 16.26 1.62 -7.24
C ASN A 325 15.38 2.45 -6.30
N SER A 326 14.50 1.80 -5.52
CA SER A 326 13.72 2.51 -4.50
C SER A 326 14.60 3.00 -3.35
N MET A 327 15.61 2.21 -2.93
CA MET A 327 16.59 2.64 -1.92
C MET A 327 17.45 3.81 -2.44
N ALA A 328 17.78 3.83 -3.73
CA ALA A 328 18.49 4.95 -4.36
C ALA A 328 17.65 6.25 -4.30
N GLU A 329 16.33 6.15 -4.56
CA GLU A 329 15.43 7.30 -4.42
C GLU A 329 15.30 7.76 -2.95
N ILE A 330 15.20 6.83 -1.99
CA ILE A 330 15.23 7.17 -0.56
C ILE A 330 16.52 7.93 -0.21
N TYR A 331 17.67 7.45 -0.68
CA TYR A 331 18.95 8.13 -0.47
C TYR A 331 18.95 9.53 -1.09
N ARG A 332 18.46 9.68 -2.32
CA ARG A 332 18.40 10.97 -3.01
C ARG A 332 17.60 12.01 -2.23
N VAL A 333 16.38 11.64 -1.78
CA VAL A 333 15.45 12.59 -1.14
C VAL A 333 15.79 12.90 0.32
N LEU A 334 16.46 11.99 1.05
CA LEU A 334 16.89 12.23 2.43
C LEU A 334 17.91 13.36 2.50
N LYS A 335 17.80 14.22 3.50
CA LYS A 335 18.83 15.20 3.87
C LYS A 335 20.05 14.49 4.43
N PRO A 336 21.28 15.07 4.26
CA PRO A 336 22.49 14.55 4.93
C PRO A 336 22.29 14.44 6.44
N GLY A 337 22.74 13.35 7.04
CA GLY A 337 22.58 13.05 8.46
C GLY A 337 21.20 12.53 8.88
N CYS A 338 20.21 12.55 7.98
CA CYS A 338 18.86 12.06 8.24
C CYS A 338 18.75 10.56 7.97
N SER A 339 17.70 9.92 8.52
CA SER A 339 17.58 8.47 8.59
C SER A 339 16.31 7.91 7.94
N ALA A 340 16.39 6.66 7.47
CA ALA A 340 15.24 5.87 7.08
C ALA A 340 15.07 4.65 8.02
N TYR A 341 13.84 4.43 8.47
CA TYR A 341 13.43 3.25 9.23
C TYR A 341 12.61 2.33 8.33
N LEU A 342 13.15 1.15 8.04
CA LEU A 342 12.52 0.20 7.14
C LEU A 342 12.19 -1.09 7.90
N VAL A 343 10.92 -1.51 7.81
CA VAL A 343 10.44 -2.78 8.37
C VAL A 343 10.59 -3.87 7.33
N ILE A 344 11.49 -4.82 7.55
CA ILE A 344 11.86 -5.86 6.59
C ILE A 344 11.66 -7.23 7.21
N GLN A 345 11.01 -8.13 6.48
CA GLN A 345 10.85 -9.53 6.85
C GLN A 345 11.70 -10.43 5.96
N ASN A 346 12.45 -11.40 6.56
CA ASN A 346 13.16 -12.41 5.79
C ASN A 346 12.18 -13.26 4.95
N SER A 347 12.70 -13.89 3.91
CA SER A 347 11.93 -14.74 3.00
C SER A 347 12.65 -16.07 2.76
N TYR A 348 12.00 -16.97 2.06
CA TYR A 348 12.57 -18.27 1.70
C TYR A 348 12.25 -18.62 0.24
N TYR A 349 13.24 -19.19 -0.43
CA TYR A 349 13.02 -19.93 -1.65
C TYR A 349 13.28 -21.40 -1.38
N LYS A 350 12.24 -22.22 -1.32
CA LYS A 350 12.34 -23.61 -0.84
C LYS A 350 13.00 -23.64 0.56
N GLU A 351 14.09 -24.38 0.74
CA GLU A 351 14.91 -24.41 1.95
C GLU A 351 15.89 -23.25 2.06
N ILE A 352 16.15 -22.53 0.97
CA ILE A 352 17.12 -21.43 0.94
C ILE A 352 16.53 -20.22 1.64
N GLU A 353 17.14 -19.77 2.71
CA GLU A 353 16.82 -18.48 3.33
C GLU A 353 17.30 -17.32 2.46
N ILE A 354 16.46 -16.30 2.36
CA ILE A 354 16.80 -15.04 1.72
C ILE A 354 16.87 -13.99 2.84
N PRO A 355 18.09 -13.64 3.29
CA PRO A 355 18.31 -12.70 4.38
C PRO A 355 18.10 -11.26 3.90
N LEU A 356 16.83 -10.89 3.65
CA LEU A 356 16.48 -9.59 3.05
C LEU A 356 17.03 -8.42 3.84
N TYR A 357 17.01 -8.49 5.16
CA TYR A 357 17.57 -7.46 6.02
C TYR A 357 19.04 -7.18 5.67
N ASP A 358 19.89 -8.22 5.62
CA ASP A 358 21.32 -8.07 5.37
C ASP A 358 21.58 -7.59 3.93
N ILE A 359 20.76 -8.06 2.97
CA ILE A 359 20.82 -7.59 1.58
C ILE A 359 20.49 -6.10 1.48
N TYR A 360 19.46 -5.62 2.19
CA TYR A 360 19.15 -4.19 2.21
C TYR A 360 20.25 -3.35 2.86
N CYS A 361 20.95 -3.88 3.87
CA CYS A 361 22.13 -3.24 4.45
C CYS A 361 23.30 -3.14 3.45
N GLU A 362 23.58 -4.21 2.69
CA GLU A 362 24.61 -4.18 1.63
C GLU A 362 24.22 -3.18 0.52
N MET A 363 22.96 -3.15 0.09
CA MET A 363 22.44 -2.16 -0.86
C MET A 363 22.59 -0.73 -0.34
N ALA A 364 22.25 -0.49 0.93
CA ALA A 364 22.39 0.83 1.56
C ALA A 364 23.87 1.28 1.56
N CYS A 365 24.79 0.39 1.94
CA CYS A 365 26.22 0.67 1.93
C CYS A 365 26.70 1.04 0.51
N SER A 366 26.30 0.28 -0.51
CA SER A 366 26.69 0.55 -1.90
C SER A 366 26.11 1.86 -2.46
N LEU A 367 25.00 2.34 -1.91
CA LEU A 367 24.38 3.62 -2.27
C LEU A 367 24.98 4.82 -1.53
N GLY A 368 25.86 4.58 -0.54
CA GLY A 368 26.55 5.63 0.20
C GLY A 368 25.91 6.02 1.54
N PHE A 369 24.95 5.23 2.07
CA PHE A 369 24.49 5.43 3.44
C PHE A 369 25.64 5.24 4.42
N SER A 370 25.80 6.16 5.35
CA SER A 370 26.92 6.21 6.31
C SER A 370 26.83 5.13 7.40
N SER A 371 25.62 4.65 7.69
CA SER A 371 25.39 3.56 8.65
C SER A 371 24.14 2.75 8.31
N SER A 372 24.16 1.48 8.73
CA SER A 372 22.99 0.61 8.72
C SER A 372 23.00 -0.27 9.97
N ILE A 373 21.95 -0.19 10.79
CA ILE A 373 21.83 -0.94 12.05
C ILE A 373 20.47 -1.58 12.20
N CYS A 374 20.42 -2.76 12.84
CA CYS A 374 19.18 -3.36 13.31
C CYS A 374 18.80 -2.72 14.65
N VAL A 375 17.67 -2.02 14.69
CA VAL A 375 17.20 -1.35 15.91
C VAL A 375 16.16 -2.18 16.66
N ARG A 376 15.55 -3.17 15.97
CA ARG A 376 14.63 -4.11 16.57
C ARG A 376 14.50 -5.38 15.72
N GLU A 377 14.35 -6.51 16.38
CA GLU A 377 14.03 -7.81 15.79
C GLU A 377 12.88 -8.46 16.55
N ASP A 378 11.84 -8.87 15.82
CA ASP A 378 10.68 -9.57 16.36
C ASP A 378 10.47 -10.90 15.62
N LYS A 379 10.27 -12.00 16.36
CA LYS A 379 9.93 -13.30 15.79
C LYS A 379 8.47 -13.30 15.31
N VAL A 380 8.24 -13.69 14.06
CA VAL A 380 6.90 -13.67 13.45
C VAL A 380 6.35 -15.06 13.23
N LYS A 381 5.14 -15.32 13.73
CA LYS A 381 4.37 -16.52 13.38
C LYS A 381 3.66 -16.27 12.05
N THR A 382 3.93 -17.11 11.02
CA THR A 382 3.30 -16.95 9.71
C THR A 382 2.14 -17.91 9.54
N ILE A 383 0.97 -17.36 9.19
CA ILE A 383 -0.25 -18.15 8.92
C ILE A 383 -0.16 -18.86 7.57
N LEU A 384 0.48 -18.25 6.56
CA LEU A 384 0.59 -18.79 5.20
C LEU A 384 1.36 -20.11 5.11
N GLY A 385 2.33 -20.34 6.00
CA GLY A 385 3.02 -21.61 6.11
C GLY A 385 2.12 -22.74 6.62
N GLN A 386 1.09 -22.43 7.40
CA GLN A 386 0.17 -23.41 7.99
C GLN A 386 -0.94 -23.86 7.01
N ILE A 387 -1.28 -23.01 6.04
CA ILE A 387 -2.39 -23.24 5.10
C ILE A 387 -1.96 -24.08 3.88
N ASN A 388 -0.71 -24.04 3.47
CA ASN A 388 -0.23 -24.73 2.27
C ASN A 388 0.40 -26.09 2.61
N THR A 389 -0.31 -27.19 2.30
CA THR A 389 0.15 -28.56 2.56
C THR A 389 1.50 -28.90 1.91
N LYS A 390 1.83 -28.31 0.75
CA LYS A 390 3.14 -28.49 0.11
C LYS A 390 4.28 -27.76 0.82
N SER A 391 3.98 -26.71 1.57
CA SER A 391 4.97 -26.00 2.37
C SER A 391 5.24 -26.69 3.71
N LYS A 392 4.35 -27.58 4.18
CA LYS A 392 4.56 -28.36 5.41
C LYS A 392 5.84 -29.18 5.39
N LEU A 393 6.28 -29.66 4.23
CA LEU A 393 7.54 -30.39 4.07
C LEU A 393 8.80 -29.53 4.39
N TYR A 394 8.67 -28.21 4.45
CA TYR A 394 9.77 -27.27 4.66
C TYR A 394 9.55 -26.36 5.89
N ILE A 395 8.49 -26.57 6.68
CA ILE A 395 8.07 -25.63 7.74
C ILE A 395 8.88 -25.78 9.02
N ASN A 396 9.30 -26.98 9.38
CA ASN A 396 9.86 -27.25 10.69
C ASN A 396 11.17 -26.50 10.99
N ASP A 397 11.89 -26.08 9.94
CA ASP A 397 13.19 -25.40 10.06
C ASP A 397 13.17 -23.92 9.67
N LYS A 398 11.98 -23.35 9.38
CA LYS A 398 11.88 -21.96 8.94
C LYS A 398 11.54 -21.01 10.08
N HIS A 399 12.45 -20.11 10.32
CA HIS A 399 12.27 -19.01 11.26
C HIS A 399 12.02 -17.72 10.51
N TYR A 400 10.88 -17.07 10.81
CA TYR A 400 10.55 -15.79 10.23
C TYR A 400 10.75 -14.69 11.27
N PHE A 401 11.53 -13.69 10.86
CA PHE A 401 11.83 -12.51 11.66
C PHE A 401 11.40 -11.27 10.90
N GLU A 402 10.84 -10.31 11.62
CA GLU A 402 10.64 -8.96 11.17
C GLU A 402 11.69 -8.09 11.85
N LYS A 403 12.51 -7.42 11.05
CA LYS A 403 13.56 -6.55 11.55
C LYS A 403 13.28 -5.11 11.11
N ILE A 404 13.53 -4.20 12.05
CA ILE A 404 13.50 -2.77 11.77
C ILE A 404 14.95 -2.33 11.61
N ILE A 405 15.30 -1.86 10.42
CA ILE A 405 16.62 -1.27 10.16
C ILE A 405 16.52 0.25 10.17
N LYS A 406 17.57 0.88 10.74
CA LYS A 406 17.83 2.30 10.58
C LYS A 406 19.03 2.44 9.64
N VAL A 407 18.86 3.16 8.53
CA VAL A 407 19.95 3.56 7.63
C VAL A 407 20.06 5.08 7.64
N THR A 408 21.27 5.62 7.69
CA THR A 408 21.53 7.07 7.81
C THR A 408 22.33 7.55 6.60
N LYS A 409 21.90 8.64 5.97
CA LYS A 409 22.59 9.27 4.82
C LYS A 409 23.80 10.07 5.26
#